data_8d9e8d822d0961a0f9fbfef5a8614b5d
#
_entry.id   8d9e8d822d0961a0f9fbfef5a8614b5d
#
_cell.length_a   1.000
_cell.length_b   1.000
_cell.length_c   1.000
_cell.angle_alpha   90.00
_cell.angle_beta   90.00
_cell.angle_gamma   90.00
#
_symmetry.space_group_name_H-M   'P 1'
#
loop_
_entity.id
_entity.type
_entity.pdbx_description
1 polymer ?
#
loop_
_entity_poly.entity_id
_entity_poly.type
_entity_poly.pdbx_seq_one_letter_code
_entity_poly.pdbx_strand_id
1 'polypeptide(L)'
;MLASPKALWDNSLLLIKDNVSEQQYNTWFRPIVFESYKPSTKTLLVQVPSPFVYEYLEQNYVGLLSKVLHRNFGDGIRLTYRVVTDKEHRLTQDVEADPADIDEAERKRLAQQPQTQANPAEPQQPEDIDTQLDPKLTFNNYMEGDSNKLPRSVGLTIAEHPNTTQFNPMFIYGPSGSGKTHLVNAIGLKTKQMYPQKRVLYVSARLFQTQYTDAVLHNASNDFINFYQSIDVLIVDDVQDWAGKAKTLNTFFHIFNHLFRNGKRIILASDRPPVELKDMPDRLITRFSCGLVAELEKPNVELCVDIVSNKVRKDGLKIPKDVVSFIAQTCNGSVRDLQGAINGLLAYSIVYNSSIDIRLAERVIKRAVKVEESNKVLTLDEIVEAVCNHYKVTVAAVNSKSRKREYVEARQVAMFMAQKLIKMPASRVGKLIGNRDHSTVIHSCAKVEERLKIDAEFFDELSSIENGLRVKR
;
A
#
# COMPACT_ATOMS: atom_id res chain seq x y z
N MET A 1 -2.58 -13.48 -59.42
CA MET A 1 -3.49 -14.04 -58.40
C MET A 1 -3.51 -13.06 -57.24
N LEU A 2 -4.64 -12.45 -56.94
CA LEU A 2 -4.77 -11.57 -55.76
C LEU A 2 -4.66 -12.44 -54.50
N ALA A 3 -3.74 -12.12 -53.62
CA ALA A 3 -3.56 -12.85 -52.35
C ALA A 3 -4.87 -12.81 -51.54
N SER A 4 -5.22 -13.91 -50.86
CA SER A 4 -6.43 -13.92 -50.02
C SER A 4 -6.29 -12.92 -48.86
N PRO A 5 -7.37 -12.30 -48.40
CA PRO A 5 -7.30 -11.33 -47.27
C PRO A 5 -6.63 -11.90 -46.02
N LYS A 6 -6.81 -13.19 -45.76
CA LYS A 6 -6.16 -13.90 -44.66
C LYS A 6 -4.63 -13.97 -44.88
N ALA A 7 -4.19 -14.26 -46.13
CA ALA A 7 -2.75 -14.27 -46.45
C ALA A 7 -2.11 -12.89 -46.28
N LEU A 8 -2.86 -11.82 -46.62
CA LEU A 8 -2.40 -10.43 -46.40
C LEU A 8 -2.27 -10.11 -44.90
N TRP A 9 -3.19 -10.61 -44.07
CA TRP A 9 -3.11 -10.48 -42.61
C TRP A 9 -1.92 -11.25 -42.04
N ASP A 10 -1.73 -12.52 -42.44
CA ASP A 10 -0.63 -13.33 -42.00
C ASP A 10 0.73 -12.69 -42.37
N ASN A 11 0.81 -12.07 -43.56
CA ASN A 11 1.97 -11.31 -43.98
C ASN A 11 2.19 -10.02 -43.16
N SER A 12 1.07 -9.40 -42.75
CA SER A 12 1.13 -8.25 -41.83
C SER A 12 1.69 -8.64 -40.45
N LEU A 13 1.28 -9.78 -39.91
CA LEU A 13 1.82 -10.31 -38.68
C LEU A 13 3.32 -10.63 -38.78
N LEU A 14 3.80 -11.14 -39.90
CA LEU A 14 5.24 -11.36 -40.11
C LEU A 14 6.01 -10.04 -40.11
N LEU A 15 5.52 -9.02 -40.83
CA LEU A 15 6.15 -7.69 -40.81
C LEU A 15 6.14 -7.05 -39.42
N ILE A 16 5.09 -7.25 -38.63
CA ILE A 16 5.04 -6.78 -37.23
C ILE A 16 6.08 -7.53 -36.41
N LYS A 17 6.23 -8.84 -36.58
CA LYS A 17 7.21 -9.64 -35.85
C LYS A 17 8.64 -9.15 -36.06
N ASP A 18 8.98 -8.68 -37.27
CA ASP A 18 10.30 -8.15 -37.59
C ASP A 18 10.58 -6.76 -36.96
N ASN A 19 9.51 -6.06 -36.51
CA ASN A 19 9.61 -4.70 -35.95
C ASN A 19 9.41 -4.63 -34.42
N VAL A 20 9.15 -5.76 -33.76
CA VAL A 20 8.96 -5.86 -32.31
C VAL A 20 9.78 -7.01 -31.74
N SER A 21 10.04 -7.01 -30.44
CA SER A 21 10.72 -8.15 -29.78
C SER A 21 9.84 -9.41 -29.84
N GLU A 22 10.46 -10.57 -29.84
CA GLU A 22 9.75 -11.85 -29.85
C GLU A 22 8.76 -11.98 -28.70
N GLN A 23 9.10 -11.47 -27.54
CA GLN A 23 8.20 -11.41 -26.37
C GLN A 23 7.00 -10.51 -26.60
N GLN A 24 7.20 -9.31 -27.20
CA GLN A 24 6.09 -8.39 -27.55
C GLN A 24 5.17 -9.00 -28.60
N TYR A 25 5.74 -9.65 -29.62
CA TYR A 25 4.96 -10.32 -30.65
C TYR A 25 4.08 -11.43 -30.07
N ASN A 26 4.65 -12.33 -29.26
CA ASN A 26 3.93 -13.44 -28.66
C ASN A 26 2.82 -12.98 -27.70
N THR A 27 3.04 -11.87 -26.99
CA THR A 27 2.10 -11.34 -25.99
C THR A 27 0.94 -10.57 -26.65
N TRP A 28 1.24 -9.73 -27.65
CA TRP A 28 0.28 -8.74 -28.14
C TRP A 28 -0.32 -9.05 -29.51
N PHE A 29 0.45 -9.65 -30.41
CA PHE A 29 0.05 -9.83 -31.81
C PHE A 29 -0.34 -11.27 -32.17
N ARG A 30 0.36 -12.25 -31.62
CA ARG A 30 0.07 -13.66 -31.86
C ARG A 30 -1.34 -14.09 -31.44
N PRO A 31 -1.94 -13.56 -30.36
CA PRO A 31 -3.31 -13.91 -29.96
C PRO A 31 -4.40 -13.29 -30.84
N ILE A 32 -4.05 -12.37 -31.76
CA ILE A 32 -5.02 -11.72 -32.64
C ILE A 32 -5.40 -12.69 -33.76
N VAL A 33 -6.69 -12.93 -33.90
CA VAL A 33 -7.22 -13.85 -34.93
C VAL A 33 -7.90 -13.04 -36.02
N PHE A 34 -7.55 -13.32 -37.30
CA PHE A 34 -8.25 -12.76 -38.44
C PHE A 34 -9.68 -13.31 -38.49
N GLU A 35 -10.67 -12.44 -38.61
CA GLU A 35 -12.07 -12.84 -38.74
C GLU A 35 -12.60 -12.61 -40.16
N SER A 36 -12.55 -11.38 -40.67
CA SER A 36 -13.05 -11.05 -42.01
C SER A 36 -12.44 -9.76 -42.56
N TYR A 37 -12.54 -9.59 -43.86
CA TYR A 37 -12.22 -8.36 -44.57
C TYR A 37 -13.34 -7.99 -45.52
N LYS A 38 -13.87 -6.78 -45.42
CA LYS A 38 -14.91 -6.23 -46.30
C LYS A 38 -14.26 -5.27 -47.31
N PRO A 39 -14.11 -5.67 -48.61
CA PRO A 39 -13.47 -4.82 -49.62
C PRO A 39 -14.23 -3.53 -49.91
N SER A 40 -15.56 -3.54 -49.79
CA SER A 40 -16.44 -2.39 -50.06
C SER A 40 -16.21 -1.22 -49.14
N THR A 41 -15.95 -1.49 -47.86
CA THR A 41 -15.70 -0.50 -46.79
C THR A 41 -14.23 -0.45 -46.40
N LYS A 42 -13.37 -1.30 -47.00
CA LYS A 42 -11.98 -1.49 -46.64
C LYS A 42 -11.79 -1.76 -45.12
N THR A 43 -12.72 -2.50 -44.52
CA THR A 43 -12.71 -2.78 -43.08
C THR A 43 -12.16 -4.18 -42.81
N LEU A 44 -11.10 -4.23 -42.03
CA LEU A 44 -10.48 -5.46 -41.52
C LEU A 44 -10.99 -5.70 -40.10
N LEU A 45 -11.66 -6.84 -39.89
CA LEU A 45 -12.16 -7.26 -38.59
C LEU A 45 -11.25 -8.35 -38.04
N VAL A 46 -10.73 -8.11 -36.84
CA VAL A 46 -9.89 -9.05 -36.13
C VAL A 46 -10.44 -9.31 -34.72
N GLN A 47 -10.23 -10.53 -34.20
CA GLN A 47 -10.59 -10.88 -32.86
C GLN A 47 -9.39 -10.66 -31.94
N VAL A 48 -9.64 -10.05 -30.78
CA VAL A 48 -8.66 -9.90 -29.70
C VAL A 48 -9.16 -10.59 -28.43
N PRO A 49 -8.27 -11.18 -27.62
CA PRO A 49 -8.66 -12.00 -26.48
C PRO A 49 -9.24 -11.18 -25.31
N SER A 50 -9.00 -9.88 -25.26
CA SER A 50 -9.53 -9.02 -24.19
C SER A 50 -9.57 -7.56 -24.59
N PRO A 51 -10.41 -6.72 -23.91
CA PRO A 51 -10.42 -5.27 -24.08
C PRO A 51 -9.05 -4.63 -23.81
N PHE A 52 -8.29 -5.22 -22.91
CA PHE A 52 -6.95 -4.79 -22.57
C PHE A 52 -5.98 -4.87 -23.77
N VAL A 53 -6.00 -5.98 -24.52
CA VAL A 53 -5.16 -6.14 -25.71
C VAL A 53 -5.51 -5.06 -26.74
N TYR A 54 -6.80 -4.79 -26.93
CA TYR A 54 -7.27 -3.70 -27.78
C TYR A 54 -6.72 -2.33 -27.33
N GLU A 55 -6.95 -1.95 -26.05
CA GLU A 55 -6.49 -0.66 -25.52
C GLU A 55 -4.96 -0.51 -25.62
N TYR A 56 -4.23 -1.58 -25.34
CA TYR A 56 -2.77 -1.57 -25.39
C TYR A 56 -2.24 -1.41 -26.83
N LEU A 57 -2.86 -2.09 -27.79
CA LEU A 57 -2.51 -1.96 -29.22
C LEU A 57 -2.76 -0.54 -29.73
N GLU A 58 -3.90 0.04 -29.37
CA GLU A 58 -4.26 1.42 -29.73
C GLU A 58 -3.35 2.46 -29.08
N GLN A 59 -2.89 2.24 -27.87
CA GLN A 59 -2.02 3.19 -27.18
C GLN A 59 -0.56 3.11 -27.63
N ASN A 60 -0.05 1.92 -27.95
CA ASN A 60 1.39 1.71 -28.13
C ASN A 60 1.78 1.33 -29.56
N TYR A 61 0.87 0.78 -30.36
CA TYR A 61 1.20 0.20 -31.66
C TYR A 61 0.36 0.71 -32.83
N VAL A 62 -0.50 1.73 -32.64
CA VAL A 62 -1.30 2.34 -33.72
C VAL A 62 -0.44 2.72 -34.92
N GLY A 63 0.69 3.38 -34.70
CA GLY A 63 1.59 3.80 -35.76
C GLY A 63 2.23 2.64 -36.53
N LEU A 64 2.54 1.53 -35.87
CA LEU A 64 3.08 0.32 -36.49
C LEU A 64 1.99 -0.41 -37.28
N LEU A 65 0.84 -0.64 -36.65
CA LEU A 65 -0.33 -1.28 -37.29
C LEU A 65 -0.78 -0.52 -38.53
N SER A 66 -0.91 0.80 -38.42
CA SER A 66 -1.27 1.65 -39.56
C SER A 66 -0.30 1.48 -40.73
N LYS A 67 1.02 1.60 -40.48
CA LYS A 67 2.04 1.45 -41.55
C LYS A 67 2.00 0.08 -42.20
N VAL A 68 1.92 -0.99 -41.41
CA VAL A 68 1.92 -2.37 -41.95
C VAL A 68 0.64 -2.69 -42.70
N LEU A 69 -0.53 -2.27 -42.20
CA LEU A 69 -1.82 -2.49 -42.85
C LEU A 69 -1.96 -1.68 -44.14
N HIS A 70 -1.54 -0.42 -44.15
CA HIS A 70 -1.52 0.38 -45.40
C HIS A 70 -0.63 -0.27 -46.49
N ARG A 71 0.51 -0.84 -46.07
CA ARG A 71 1.41 -1.52 -47.03
C ARG A 71 0.78 -2.75 -47.68
N ASN A 72 0.02 -3.56 -46.92
CA ASN A 72 -0.51 -4.83 -47.37
C ASN A 72 -1.94 -4.75 -47.95
N PHE A 73 -2.78 -3.87 -47.39
CA PHE A 73 -4.19 -3.72 -47.78
C PHE A 73 -4.48 -2.44 -48.57
N GLY A 74 -3.52 -1.52 -48.67
CA GLY A 74 -3.66 -0.24 -49.39
C GLY A 74 -4.24 0.89 -48.50
N ASP A 75 -4.31 2.09 -49.10
CA ASP A 75 -4.77 3.29 -48.39
C ASP A 75 -6.26 3.24 -48.08
N GLY A 76 -6.61 3.77 -46.88
CA GLY A 76 -7.97 3.85 -46.39
C GLY A 76 -8.46 2.58 -45.69
N ILE A 77 -7.57 1.66 -45.32
CA ILE A 77 -7.90 0.50 -44.46
C ILE A 77 -8.35 0.95 -43.08
N ARG A 78 -9.45 0.39 -42.62
CA ARG A 78 -9.96 0.56 -41.24
C ARG A 78 -9.78 -0.76 -40.48
N LEU A 79 -9.19 -0.70 -39.29
CA LEU A 79 -9.06 -1.85 -38.42
C LEU A 79 -10.15 -1.79 -37.37
N THR A 80 -10.93 -2.87 -37.26
CA THR A 80 -11.99 -3.03 -36.24
C THR A 80 -11.67 -4.26 -35.39
N TYR A 81 -11.86 -4.14 -34.13
CA TYR A 81 -11.57 -5.22 -33.19
C TYR A 81 -12.87 -5.81 -32.61
N ARG A 82 -12.93 -7.13 -32.56
CA ARG A 82 -13.94 -7.87 -31.82
C ARG A 82 -13.31 -8.49 -30.59
N VAL A 83 -13.83 -8.18 -29.42
CA VAL A 83 -13.33 -8.75 -28.18
C VAL A 83 -14.08 -10.03 -27.85
N VAL A 84 -13.36 -11.13 -27.64
CA VAL A 84 -13.92 -12.41 -27.20
C VAL A 84 -13.72 -12.55 -25.70
N THR A 85 -14.80 -12.44 -24.93
CA THR A 85 -14.75 -12.42 -23.46
C THR A 85 -14.81 -13.80 -22.81
N ASP A 86 -15.17 -14.88 -23.56
CA ASP A 86 -15.15 -16.26 -23.04
C ASP A 86 -15.13 -17.30 -24.15
N LYS A 87 -14.46 -18.44 -23.92
CA LYS A 87 -14.44 -19.56 -24.87
C LYS A 87 -15.78 -20.30 -25.01
N GLU A 88 -16.75 -20.05 -24.11
CA GLU A 88 -18.05 -20.71 -24.09
C GLU A 88 -19.28 -19.79 -24.14
N HIS A 89 -19.15 -18.48 -23.92
CA HIS A 89 -20.27 -17.53 -24.04
C HIS A 89 -19.89 -16.38 -24.98
N ARG A 90 -20.43 -16.44 -26.22
CA ARG A 90 -20.34 -15.38 -27.23
C ARG A 90 -21.18 -14.17 -26.81
N LEU A 91 -20.64 -13.30 -25.98
CA LEU A 91 -21.12 -11.92 -25.85
C LEU A 91 -20.22 -11.05 -26.75
N THR A 92 -20.70 -10.77 -27.93
CA THR A 92 -20.06 -9.92 -28.94
C THR A 92 -20.36 -8.47 -28.57
N GLN A 93 -19.38 -7.69 -28.17
CA GLN A 93 -19.45 -6.22 -28.22
C GLN A 93 -18.65 -5.75 -29.42
N ASP A 94 -19.34 -5.26 -30.43
CA ASP A 94 -18.75 -4.53 -31.55
C ASP A 94 -18.40 -3.12 -31.04
N VAL A 95 -17.12 -2.79 -30.93
CA VAL A 95 -16.65 -1.44 -30.60
C VAL A 95 -16.36 -0.73 -31.90
N GLU A 96 -17.30 0.09 -32.37
CA GLU A 96 -17.13 0.97 -33.50
C GLU A 96 -16.41 2.26 -33.10
N ALA A 97 -15.47 2.65 -33.93
CA ALA A 97 -14.90 3.99 -33.90
C ALA A 97 -15.77 4.86 -34.83
N ASP A 98 -16.48 5.82 -34.25
CA ASP A 98 -17.33 6.90 -34.80
C ASP A 98 -18.80 6.55 -35.11
N PRO A 99 -19.79 7.26 -34.49
CA PRO A 99 -21.22 6.97 -34.65
C PRO A 99 -21.92 7.71 -35.77
N ALA A 100 -21.27 8.10 -36.86
CA ALA A 100 -21.86 8.99 -37.85
C ALA A 100 -22.51 8.33 -39.08
N ASP A 101 -22.33 7.04 -39.38
CA ASP A 101 -22.87 6.42 -40.58
C ASP A 101 -23.44 5.00 -40.34
N ILE A 102 -24.65 4.92 -39.83
CA ILE A 102 -25.44 3.66 -39.88
C ILE A 102 -26.74 3.92 -40.62
N ASP A 103 -26.87 3.31 -41.81
CA ASP A 103 -28.02 3.38 -42.69
C ASP A 103 -29.25 2.65 -42.08
N GLU A 104 -30.41 3.31 -42.12
CA GLU A 104 -31.68 2.87 -41.51
C GLU A 104 -32.20 1.51 -42.05
N ALA A 105 -31.68 1.07 -43.21
CA ALA A 105 -32.02 -0.20 -43.85
C ALA A 105 -31.40 -1.43 -43.12
N GLU A 106 -30.30 -1.28 -42.43
CA GLU A 106 -29.62 -2.37 -41.73
C GLU A 106 -30.25 -2.67 -40.34
N ARG A 107 -30.86 -1.66 -39.71
CA ARG A 107 -31.66 -1.81 -38.48
C ARG A 107 -32.92 -2.67 -38.68
N LYS A 108 -33.55 -2.63 -39.85
CA LYS A 108 -34.74 -3.44 -40.14
C LYS A 108 -34.44 -4.91 -40.48
N ARG A 109 -33.24 -5.25 -40.90
CA ARG A 109 -32.84 -6.64 -41.18
C ARG A 109 -32.48 -7.42 -39.90
N LEU A 110 -32.00 -6.76 -38.87
CA LEU A 110 -31.67 -7.38 -37.57
C LEU A 110 -32.90 -7.70 -36.70
N ALA A 111 -34.06 -7.09 -37.02
CA ALA A 111 -35.32 -7.30 -36.28
C ALA A 111 -36.15 -8.52 -36.81
N GLN A 112 -35.74 -9.20 -37.86
CA GLN A 112 -36.51 -10.28 -38.49
C GLN A 112 -35.80 -11.64 -38.55
N GLN A 113 -34.96 -12.01 -37.60
CA GLN A 113 -34.48 -13.39 -37.51
C GLN A 113 -35.33 -14.16 -36.47
N PRO A 114 -35.80 -15.39 -36.80
CA PRO A 114 -36.66 -16.16 -35.92
C PRO A 114 -35.89 -16.63 -34.67
N GLN A 115 -36.48 -16.37 -33.54
CA GLN A 115 -36.03 -16.88 -32.25
C GLN A 115 -36.22 -18.40 -32.20
N THR A 116 -35.13 -19.15 -32.33
CA THR A 116 -35.11 -20.55 -31.94
C THR A 116 -35.12 -20.61 -30.43
N GLN A 117 -36.21 -21.17 -29.88
CA GLN A 117 -36.36 -21.43 -28.44
C GLN A 117 -35.25 -22.37 -27.96
N ALA A 118 -34.28 -21.83 -27.24
CA ALA A 118 -33.37 -22.61 -26.41
C ALA A 118 -33.99 -22.72 -25.01
N ASN A 119 -34.10 -23.94 -24.51
CA ASN A 119 -34.53 -24.24 -23.14
C ASN A 119 -33.71 -23.38 -22.13
N PRO A 120 -34.35 -22.90 -21.06
CA PRO A 120 -33.61 -22.18 -20.01
C PRO A 120 -32.66 -23.18 -19.32
N ALA A 121 -31.37 -23.09 -19.65
CA ALA A 121 -30.34 -23.67 -18.79
C ALA A 121 -30.34 -22.94 -17.46
N GLU A 122 -30.38 -23.67 -16.37
CA GLU A 122 -30.21 -23.14 -15.01
C GLU A 122 -28.97 -22.24 -14.95
N PRO A 123 -29.04 -21.09 -14.26
CA PRO A 123 -27.87 -20.22 -14.14
C PRO A 123 -26.75 -20.99 -13.42
N GLN A 124 -25.72 -21.33 -14.16
CA GLN A 124 -24.49 -21.85 -13.57
C GLN A 124 -23.99 -20.80 -12.59
N GLN A 125 -23.89 -21.19 -11.31
CA GLN A 125 -23.33 -20.36 -10.27
C GLN A 125 -21.91 -19.97 -10.70
N PRO A 126 -21.53 -18.69 -10.64
CA PRO A 126 -20.16 -18.28 -10.96
C PRO A 126 -19.21 -19.08 -10.06
N GLU A 127 -18.21 -19.72 -10.65
CA GLU A 127 -17.18 -20.47 -9.89
C GLU A 127 -16.65 -19.56 -8.79
N ASP A 128 -16.77 -20.05 -7.55
CA ASP A 128 -16.40 -19.29 -6.36
C ASP A 128 -14.87 -19.21 -6.32
N ILE A 129 -14.34 -17.99 -6.49
CA ILE A 129 -12.89 -17.77 -6.44
C ILE A 129 -12.41 -17.83 -4.99
N ASP A 130 -11.19 -18.32 -4.77
CA ASP A 130 -10.53 -18.17 -3.47
C ASP A 130 -10.31 -16.67 -3.20
N THR A 131 -11.05 -16.15 -2.24
CA THR A 131 -11.04 -14.71 -1.91
C THR A 131 -9.74 -14.25 -1.26
N GLN A 132 -8.93 -15.17 -0.72
CA GLN A 132 -7.69 -14.90 0.04
C GLN A 132 -7.92 -14.03 1.29
N LEU A 133 -9.16 -13.88 1.75
CA LEU A 133 -9.53 -13.12 2.94
C LEU A 133 -9.30 -13.95 4.21
N ASP A 134 -8.74 -13.35 5.25
CA ASP A 134 -8.62 -13.98 6.57
C ASP A 134 -9.97 -13.91 7.31
N PRO A 135 -10.66 -15.05 7.56
CA PRO A 135 -11.98 -15.08 8.21
C PRO A 135 -11.97 -14.54 9.66
N LYS A 136 -10.78 -14.38 10.25
CA LYS A 136 -10.64 -13.83 11.60
C LYS A 136 -10.69 -12.30 11.65
N LEU A 137 -10.45 -11.62 10.52
CA LEU A 137 -10.32 -10.16 10.45
C LEU A 137 -11.67 -9.51 10.07
N THR A 138 -12.63 -9.55 10.97
CA THR A 138 -13.99 -9.05 10.74
C THR A 138 -14.23 -7.67 11.39
N PHE A 139 -15.28 -6.96 10.99
CA PHE A 139 -15.73 -5.72 11.66
C PHE A 139 -16.07 -5.93 13.13
N ASN A 140 -16.55 -7.13 13.52
CA ASN A 140 -16.87 -7.46 14.92
C ASN A 140 -15.61 -7.49 15.82
N ASN A 141 -14.46 -7.70 15.22
CA ASN A 141 -13.16 -7.72 15.90
C ASN A 141 -12.38 -6.42 15.73
N TYR A 142 -12.88 -5.51 14.88
CA TYR A 142 -12.26 -4.23 14.60
C TYR A 142 -12.86 -3.17 15.52
N MET A 143 -12.15 -2.85 16.61
CA MET A 143 -12.62 -1.86 17.58
C MET A 143 -12.63 -0.47 16.96
N GLU A 144 -13.72 0.27 17.19
CA GLU A 144 -13.86 1.66 16.77
C GLU A 144 -13.24 2.58 17.81
N GLY A 145 -12.51 3.58 17.35
CA GLY A 145 -11.95 4.67 18.13
C GLY A 145 -11.79 5.90 17.26
N ASP A 146 -11.42 7.03 17.83
CA ASP A 146 -11.30 8.29 17.08
C ASP A 146 -10.31 8.20 15.93
N SER A 147 -9.19 7.47 16.13
CA SER A 147 -8.12 7.31 15.15
C SER A 147 -8.52 6.49 13.89
N ASN A 148 -9.61 5.74 13.92
CA ASN A 148 -10.04 4.88 12.81
C ASN A 148 -11.51 5.06 12.42
N LYS A 149 -12.24 5.96 13.04
CA LYS A 149 -13.68 6.15 12.86
C LYS A 149 -14.07 6.42 11.41
N LEU A 150 -13.40 7.37 10.76
CA LEU A 150 -13.68 7.72 9.37
C LEU A 150 -13.46 6.53 8.41
N PRO A 151 -12.25 5.93 8.32
CA PRO A 151 -12.03 4.83 7.40
C PRO A 151 -12.87 3.59 7.71
N ARG A 152 -13.19 3.33 8.98
CA ARG A 152 -14.09 2.24 9.39
C ARG A 152 -15.52 2.48 8.92
N SER A 153 -16.09 3.67 9.16
CA SER A 153 -17.46 4.00 8.77
C SER A 153 -17.64 3.96 7.25
N VAL A 154 -16.69 4.54 6.50
CA VAL A 154 -16.73 4.49 5.03
C VAL A 154 -16.53 3.05 4.54
N GLY A 155 -15.63 2.29 5.15
CA GLY A 155 -15.43 0.87 4.83
C GLY A 155 -16.70 0.04 5.02
N LEU A 156 -17.47 0.29 6.07
CA LEU A 156 -18.75 -0.36 6.31
C LEU A 156 -19.79 0.02 5.24
N THR A 157 -19.89 1.32 4.91
CA THR A 157 -20.76 1.81 3.83
C THR A 157 -20.43 1.17 2.47
N ILE A 158 -19.13 1.04 2.16
CA ILE A 158 -18.68 0.36 0.94
C ILE A 158 -19.08 -1.11 0.93
N ALA A 159 -18.94 -1.80 2.06
CA ALA A 159 -19.33 -3.21 2.17
C ALA A 159 -20.83 -3.42 2.01
N GLU A 160 -21.64 -2.49 2.51
CA GLU A 160 -23.11 -2.53 2.41
C GLU A 160 -23.60 -2.10 1.03
N HIS A 161 -22.90 -1.20 0.34
CA HIS A 161 -23.26 -0.66 -0.97
C HIS A 161 -22.10 -0.70 -1.97
N PRO A 162 -21.61 -1.88 -2.37
CA PRO A 162 -20.41 -2.02 -3.18
C PRO A 162 -20.56 -1.49 -4.62
N ASN A 163 -21.77 -1.27 -5.10
CA ASN A 163 -22.04 -0.75 -6.44
C ASN A 163 -22.07 0.77 -6.53
N THR A 164 -22.00 1.49 -5.41
CA THR A 164 -21.97 2.96 -5.43
C THR A 164 -20.63 3.46 -5.96
N THR A 165 -20.64 4.53 -6.74
CA THR A 165 -19.41 5.16 -7.24
C THR A 165 -18.73 6.03 -6.19
N GLN A 166 -19.42 6.36 -5.09
CA GLN A 166 -18.85 7.15 -4.01
C GLN A 166 -17.66 6.43 -3.37
N PHE A 167 -16.63 7.17 -3.03
CA PHE A 167 -15.41 6.67 -2.38
C PHE A 167 -14.70 5.56 -3.17
N ASN A 168 -14.70 5.63 -4.50
CA ASN A 168 -13.99 4.69 -5.37
C ASN A 168 -12.90 5.42 -6.17
N PRO A 169 -11.63 5.01 -6.08
CA PRO A 169 -11.10 4.02 -5.14
C PRO A 169 -11.14 4.48 -3.68
N MET A 170 -11.07 3.55 -2.73
CA MET A 170 -10.75 3.85 -1.34
C MET A 170 -9.28 3.54 -1.11
N PHE A 171 -8.50 4.55 -0.75
CA PHE A 171 -7.08 4.42 -0.41
C PHE A 171 -6.89 4.63 1.09
N ILE A 172 -6.45 3.59 1.80
CA ILE A 172 -6.23 3.60 3.24
C ILE A 172 -4.73 3.63 3.48
N TYR A 173 -4.26 4.61 4.25
CA TYR A 173 -2.85 4.66 4.61
C TYR A 173 -2.65 4.89 6.11
N GLY A 174 -1.45 4.61 6.60
CA GLY A 174 -1.08 4.82 7.99
C GLY A 174 0.11 3.97 8.41
N PRO A 175 0.66 4.19 9.59
CA PRO A 175 1.86 3.50 10.05
C PRO A 175 1.66 1.99 10.15
N SER A 176 2.78 1.24 10.21
CA SER A 176 2.72 -0.21 10.42
C SER A 176 2.01 -0.53 11.73
N GLY A 177 1.13 -1.55 11.70
CA GLY A 177 0.38 -1.96 12.89
C GLY A 177 -0.83 -1.09 13.25
N SER A 178 -1.24 -0.10 12.42
CA SER A 178 -2.46 0.70 12.65
C SER A 178 -3.78 -0.05 12.37
N GLY A 179 -3.73 -1.25 11.77
CA GLY A 179 -4.93 -2.05 11.49
C GLY A 179 -5.44 -1.98 10.06
N LYS A 180 -4.65 -1.50 9.09
CA LYS A 180 -5.01 -1.43 7.65
C LYS A 180 -5.47 -2.76 7.09
N THR A 181 -4.62 -3.78 7.18
CA THR A 181 -4.91 -5.15 6.71
C THR A 181 -6.20 -5.70 7.32
N HIS A 182 -6.43 -5.43 8.61
CA HIS A 182 -7.67 -5.86 9.27
C HIS A 182 -8.89 -5.17 8.66
N LEU A 183 -8.85 -3.85 8.48
CA LEU A 183 -9.95 -3.09 7.93
C LEU A 183 -10.31 -3.54 6.50
N VAL A 184 -9.32 -3.67 5.62
CA VAL A 184 -9.57 -4.07 4.23
C VAL A 184 -10.12 -5.51 4.13
N ASN A 185 -9.64 -6.43 4.98
CA ASN A 185 -10.21 -7.77 5.10
C ASN A 185 -11.65 -7.74 5.61
N ALA A 186 -11.94 -6.93 6.66
CA ALA A 186 -13.28 -6.79 7.20
C ALA A 186 -14.27 -6.27 6.15
N ILE A 187 -13.87 -5.31 5.31
CA ILE A 187 -14.67 -4.82 4.19
C ILE A 187 -14.96 -5.96 3.20
N GLY A 188 -13.92 -6.70 2.78
CA GLY A 188 -14.06 -7.81 1.86
C GLY A 188 -14.98 -8.92 2.38
N LEU A 189 -14.78 -9.37 3.62
CA LEU A 189 -15.62 -10.38 4.28
C LEU A 189 -17.08 -9.93 4.40
N LYS A 190 -17.32 -8.69 4.83
CA LYS A 190 -18.66 -8.16 4.95
C LYS A 190 -19.35 -8.06 3.60
N THR A 191 -18.61 -7.62 2.55
CA THR A 191 -19.13 -7.59 1.18
C THR A 191 -19.51 -8.98 0.69
N LYS A 192 -18.63 -9.99 0.85
CA LYS A 192 -18.91 -11.38 0.44
C LYS A 192 -20.07 -11.98 1.22
N GLN A 193 -20.20 -11.64 2.51
CA GLN A 193 -21.34 -12.07 3.34
C GLN A 193 -22.67 -11.52 2.85
N MET A 194 -22.71 -10.23 2.44
CA MET A 194 -23.95 -9.57 1.99
C MET A 194 -24.25 -9.88 0.51
N TYR A 195 -23.22 -10.10 -0.30
CA TYR A 195 -23.32 -10.33 -1.74
C TYR A 195 -22.49 -11.56 -2.13
N PRO A 196 -22.95 -12.80 -1.82
CA PRO A 196 -22.19 -14.03 -2.09
C PRO A 196 -21.80 -14.21 -3.58
N GLN A 197 -22.61 -13.67 -4.49
CA GLN A 197 -22.41 -13.75 -5.94
C GLN A 197 -21.26 -12.84 -6.43
N LYS A 198 -20.82 -11.85 -5.64
CA LYS A 198 -19.73 -10.97 -6.04
C LYS A 198 -18.38 -11.64 -5.93
N ARG A 199 -17.56 -11.42 -6.93
CA ARG A 199 -16.16 -11.85 -6.95
C ARG A 199 -15.32 -10.85 -6.16
N VAL A 200 -15.02 -11.19 -4.90
CA VAL A 200 -14.19 -10.38 -4.00
C VAL A 200 -12.81 -11.03 -3.92
N LEU A 201 -11.76 -10.26 -4.18
CA LEU A 201 -10.38 -10.74 -4.11
C LEU A 201 -9.55 -9.80 -3.24
N TYR A 202 -8.87 -10.38 -2.24
CA TYR A 202 -7.79 -9.73 -1.50
C TYR A 202 -6.45 -10.24 -2.05
N VAL A 203 -5.51 -9.34 -2.27
CA VAL A 203 -4.16 -9.68 -2.70
C VAL A 203 -3.15 -8.68 -2.12
N SER A 204 -2.01 -9.17 -1.62
CA SER A 204 -0.89 -8.26 -1.32
C SER A 204 -0.19 -7.84 -2.61
N ALA A 205 0.37 -6.63 -2.63
CA ALA A 205 1.13 -6.13 -3.77
C ALA A 205 2.26 -7.09 -4.18
N ARG A 206 2.90 -7.74 -3.21
CA ARG A 206 3.95 -8.74 -3.46
C ARG A 206 3.39 -9.98 -4.16
N LEU A 207 2.26 -10.52 -3.70
CA LEU A 207 1.62 -11.69 -4.31
C LEU A 207 1.16 -11.38 -5.73
N PHE A 208 0.53 -10.22 -5.95
CA PHE A 208 0.18 -9.75 -7.29
C PHE A 208 1.40 -9.71 -8.22
N GLN A 209 2.53 -9.16 -7.74
CA GLN A 209 3.77 -9.11 -8.52
C GLN A 209 4.29 -10.51 -8.86
N THR A 210 4.27 -11.45 -7.91
CA THR A 210 4.70 -12.83 -8.12
C THR A 210 3.81 -13.51 -9.17
N GLN A 211 2.49 -13.44 -9.02
CA GLN A 211 1.53 -14.01 -9.98
C GLN A 211 1.70 -13.40 -11.39
N TYR A 212 1.91 -12.08 -11.48
CA TYR A 212 2.19 -11.43 -12.76
C TYR A 212 3.49 -11.92 -13.40
N THR A 213 4.56 -12.07 -12.61
CA THR A 213 5.84 -12.55 -13.10
C THR A 213 5.72 -13.99 -13.61
N ASP A 214 5.03 -14.84 -12.87
CA ASP A 214 4.77 -16.22 -13.26
C ASP A 214 3.93 -16.30 -14.55
N ALA A 215 2.90 -15.47 -14.67
CA ALA A 215 2.08 -15.39 -15.88
C ALA A 215 2.90 -14.95 -17.10
N VAL A 216 3.84 -14.00 -16.92
CA VAL A 216 4.75 -13.58 -18.00
C VAL A 216 5.68 -14.72 -18.41
N LEU A 217 6.25 -15.46 -17.46
CA LEU A 217 7.15 -16.58 -17.73
C LEU A 217 6.45 -17.72 -18.48
N HIS A 218 5.17 -17.95 -18.20
CA HIS A 218 4.37 -19.01 -18.84
C HIS A 218 3.55 -18.52 -20.05
N ASN A 219 3.77 -17.29 -20.56
CA ASN A 219 3.01 -16.66 -21.64
C ASN A 219 1.49 -16.58 -21.38
N ALA A 220 1.08 -16.54 -20.12
CA ALA A 220 -0.32 -16.48 -19.67
C ALA A 220 -0.72 -15.07 -19.17
N SER A 221 -0.04 -14.01 -19.66
CA SER A 221 -0.30 -12.62 -19.22
C SER A 221 -1.73 -12.16 -19.48
N ASN A 222 -2.35 -12.62 -20.58
CA ASN A 222 -3.74 -12.30 -20.91
C ASN A 222 -4.72 -12.96 -19.92
N ASP A 223 -4.48 -14.20 -19.55
CA ASP A 223 -5.33 -14.93 -18.61
C ASP A 223 -5.25 -14.27 -17.20
N PHE A 224 -4.06 -13.84 -16.80
CA PHE A 224 -3.86 -13.06 -15.58
C PHE A 224 -4.66 -11.75 -15.60
N ILE A 225 -4.58 -10.99 -16.69
CA ILE A 225 -5.30 -9.72 -16.82
C ILE A 225 -6.81 -9.95 -16.83
N ASN A 226 -7.30 -10.91 -17.61
CA ASN A 226 -8.72 -11.27 -17.67
C ASN A 226 -9.26 -11.70 -16.31
N PHE A 227 -8.49 -12.50 -15.56
CA PHE A 227 -8.84 -12.89 -14.20
C PHE A 227 -9.06 -11.65 -13.31
N TYR A 228 -8.09 -10.73 -13.26
CA TYR A 228 -8.22 -9.53 -12.43
C TYR A 228 -9.32 -8.58 -12.91
N GLN A 229 -9.56 -8.48 -14.20
CA GLN A 229 -10.65 -7.67 -14.78
C GLN A 229 -12.04 -8.21 -14.48
N SER A 230 -12.16 -9.50 -14.20
CA SER A 230 -13.43 -10.15 -13.85
C SER A 230 -13.84 -9.94 -12.38
N ILE A 231 -12.98 -9.35 -11.55
CA ILE A 231 -13.22 -9.10 -10.12
C ILE A 231 -14.22 -7.96 -9.92
N ASP A 232 -15.14 -8.11 -8.98
CA ASP A 232 -16.10 -7.05 -8.61
C ASP A 232 -15.58 -6.13 -7.53
N VAL A 233 -14.82 -6.68 -6.56
CA VAL A 233 -14.20 -5.94 -5.47
C VAL A 233 -12.75 -6.37 -5.36
N LEU A 234 -11.85 -5.53 -5.81
CA LEU A 234 -10.39 -5.77 -5.73
C LEU A 234 -9.81 -5.02 -4.53
N ILE A 235 -9.19 -5.77 -3.64
CA ILE A 235 -8.48 -5.26 -2.47
C ILE A 235 -7.00 -5.53 -2.65
N VAL A 236 -6.18 -4.47 -2.64
CA VAL A 236 -4.72 -4.61 -2.74
C VAL A 236 -4.07 -4.00 -1.50
N ASP A 237 -3.33 -4.82 -0.78
CA ASP A 237 -2.61 -4.41 0.42
C ASP A 237 -1.12 -4.20 0.14
N ASP A 238 -0.50 -3.29 0.90
CA ASP A 238 0.92 -2.94 0.83
C ASP A 238 1.38 -2.45 -0.55
N VAL A 239 0.62 -1.57 -1.21
CA VAL A 239 0.92 -1.08 -2.57
C VAL A 239 2.27 -0.38 -2.69
N GLN A 240 2.88 0.10 -1.60
CA GLN A 240 4.24 0.65 -1.57
C GLN A 240 5.31 -0.36 -2.00
N ASP A 241 5.04 -1.66 -1.93
CA ASP A 241 5.98 -2.72 -2.32
C ASP A 241 6.18 -2.79 -3.85
N TRP A 242 5.35 -2.11 -4.63
CA TRP A 242 5.53 -1.97 -6.08
C TRP A 242 6.49 -0.86 -6.49
N ALA A 243 7.07 -0.10 -5.56
CA ALA A 243 8.05 0.94 -5.86
C ALA A 243 9.15 0.43 -6.82
N GLY A 244 9.39 1.13 -7.92
CA GLY A 244 10.37 0.75 -8.93
C GLY A 244 10.01 -0.45 -9.83
N LYS A 245 8.82 -1.07 -9.70
CA LYS A 245 8.39 -2.23 -10.49
C LYS A 245 7.59 -1.80 -11.74
N ALA A 246 8.23 -1.10 -12.65
CA ALA A 246 7.57 -0.44 -13.78
C ALA A 246 6.61 -1.33 -14.60
N LYS A 247 6.97 -2.59 -14.87
CA LYS A 247 6.11 -3.53 -15.63
C LYS A 247 4.83 -3.89 -14.85
N THR A 248 4.97 -4.20 -13.56
CA THR A 248 3.85 -4.51 -12.66
C THR A 248 2.91 -3.31 -12.53
N LEU A 249 3.47 -2.11 -12.33
CA LEU A 249 2.72 -0.86 -12.20
C LEU A 249 1.95 -0.54 -13.48
N ASN A 250 2.54 -0.77 -14.65
CA ASN A 250 1.87 -0.57 -15.93
C ASN A 250 0.68 -1.53 -16.10
N THR A 251 0.87 -2.81 -15.81
CA THR A 251 -0.20 -3.82 -15.89
C THR A 251 -1.32 -3.51 -14.90
N PHE A 252 -0.96 -3.15 -13.67
CA PHE A 252 -1.96 -2.75 -12.67
C PHE A 252 -2.74 -1.50 -13.09
N PHE A 253 -2.09 -0.51 -13.70
CA PHE A 253 -2.76 0.68 -14.23
C PHE A 253 -3.88 0.33 -15.21
N HIS A 254 -3.65 -0.63 -16.11
CA HIS A 254 -4.66 -1.07 -17.08
C HIS A 254 -5.81 -1.82 -16.39
N ILE A 255 -5.50 -2.73 -15.45
CA ILE A 255 -6.51 -3.43 -14.65
C ILE A 255 -7.34 -2.42 -13.85
N PHE A 256 -6.68 -1.46 -13.18
CA PHE A 256 -7.33 -0.40 -12.42
C PHE A 256 -8.33 0.39 -13.29
N ASN A 257 -7.89 0.86 -14.47
CA ASN A 257 -8.75 1.63 -15.37
C ASN A 257 -9.96 0.83 -15.83
N HIS A 258 -9.77 -0.46 -16.17
CA HIS A 258 -10.86 -1.34 -16.55
C HIS A 258 -11.89 -1.47 -15.41
N LEU A 259 -11.45 -1.82 -14.21
CA LEU A 259 -12.32 -1.96 -13.05
C LEU A 259 -13.04 -0.65 -12.72
N PHE A 260 -12.32 0.46 -12.72
CA PHE A 260 -12.87 1.77 -12.41
C PHE A 260 -13.95 2.21 -13.39
N ARG A 261 -13.71 2.06 -14.71
CA ARG A 261 -14.68 2.40 -15.76
C ARG A 261 -15.94 1.54 -15.69
N ASN A 262 -15.80 0.27 -15.31
CA ASN A 262 -16.94 -0.66 -15.16
C ASN A 262 -17.62 -0.57 -13.78
N GLY A 263 -17.35 0.47 -13.00
CA GLY A 263 -17.97 0.67 -11.69
C GLY A 263 -17.61 -0.41 -10.65
N LYS A 264 -16.54 -1.19 -10.90
CA LYS A 264 -16.05 -2.17 -9.94
C LYS A 264 -15.33 -1.48 -8.78
N ARG A 265 -15.38 -2.08 -7.61
CA ARG A 265 -14.82 -1.51 -6.38
C ARG A 265 -13.32 -1.78 -6.29
N ILE A 266 -12.55 -0.74 -5.96
CA ILE A 266 -11.10 -0.83 -5.73
C ILE A 266 -10.79 -0.28 -4.34
N ILE A 267 -10.09 -1.08 -3.53
CA ILE A 267 -9.63 -0.72 -2.19
C ILE A 267 -8.13 -0.96 -2.13
N LEU A 268 -7.39 0.04 -1.71
CA LEU A 268 -5.93 0.02 -1.67
C LEU A 268 -5.46 0.34 -0.25
N ALA A 269 -4.43 -0.35 0.23
CA ALA A 269 -3.80 -0.03 1.50
C ALA A 269 -2.29 0.19 1.34
N SER A 270 -1.74 1.13 2.13
CA SER A 270 -0.33 1.51 2.10
C SER A 270 0.18 1.96 3.47
N ASP A 271 1.50 1.97 3.65
CA ASP A 271 2.15 2.55 4.83
C ASP A 271 2.22 4.10 4.79
N ARG A 272 1.97 4.71 3.62
CA ARG A 272 2.08 6.16 3.38
C ARG A 272 1.04 6.64 2.38
N PRO A 273 0.72 7.96 2.33
CA PRO A 273 -0.25 8.52 1.39
C PRO A 273 0.24 8.42 -0.07
N PRO A 274 -0.66 8.48 -1.07
CA PRO A 274 -0.30 8.35 -2.48
C PRO A 274 0.81 9.31 -2.93
N VAL A 275 0.80 10.54 -2.45
CA VAL A 275 1.79 11.58 -2.82
C VAL A 275 3.21 11.28 -2.34
N GLU A 276 3.38 10.40 -1.35
CA GLU A 276 4.67 9.98 -0.82
C GLU A 276 5.17 8.65 -1.39
N LEU A 277 4.42 8.03 -2.30
CA LEU A 277 4.82 6.78 -2.96
C LEU A 277 5.93 7.06 -3.98
N LYS A 278 7.18 6.83 -3.55
CA LYS A 278 8.36 7.01 -4.41
C LYS A 278 8.37 5.98 -5.53
N ASP A 279 8.97 6.35 -6.67
CA ASP A 279 9.15 5.49 -7.86
C ASP A 279 7.83 4.91 -8.40
N MET A 280 6.72 5.61 -8.18
CA MET A 280 5.42 5.29 -8.74
C MET A 280 5.02 6.32 -9.80
N PRO A 281 4.49 5.91 -10.97
CA PRO A 281 4.09 6.85 -12.02
C PRO A 281 2.98 7.81 -11.56
N ASP A 282 3.08 9.10 -11.89
CA ASP A 282 2.13 10.15 -11.53
C ASP A 282 0.68 9.81 -11.91
N ARG A 283 0.49 9.11 -13.02
CA ARG A 283 -0.83 8.64 -13.48
C ARG A 283 -1.50 7.69 -12.48
N LEU A 284 -0.73 6.84 -11.75
CA LEU A 284 -1.27 5.98 -10.70
C LEU A 284 -1.52 6.78 -9.43
N ILE A 285 -0.61 7.68 -9.04
CA ILE A 285 -0.78 8.56 -7.88
C ILE A 285 -2.07 9.36 -8.01
N THR A 286 -2.31 9.95 -9.19
CA THR A 286 -3.55 10.68 -9.50
C THR A 286 -4.79 9.79 -9.39
N ARG A 287 -4.72 8.53 -9.89
CA ARG A 287 -5.83 7.57 -9.79
C ARG A 287 -6.11 7.13 -8.36
N PHE A 288 -5.07 6.91 -7.55
CA PHE A 288 -5.23 6.55 -6.14
C PHE A 288 -5.86 7.69 -5.32
N SER A 289 -5.60 8.93 -5.75
CA SER A 289 -6.10 10.14 -5.08
C SER A 289 -7.47 10.59 -5.56
N CYS A 290 -8.03 10.03 -6.65
CA CYS A 290 -9.30 10.52 -7.22
C CYS A 290 -10.54 10.12 -6.43
N GLY A 291 -10.43 9.15 -5.50
CA GLY A 291 -11.50 8.72 -4.60
C GLY A 291 -11.33 9.23 -3.18
N LEU A 292 -11.53 8.36 -2.20
CA LEU A 292 -11.28 8.68 -0.80
C LEU A 292 -9.87 8.24 -0.39
N VAL A 293 -9.09 9.18 0.09
CA VAL A 293 -7.81 8.91 0.78
C VAL A 293 -8.05 9.08 2.27
N ALA A 294 -7.95 7.98 3.04
CA ALA A 294 -8.26 7.95 4.46
C ALA A 294 -7.04 7.50 5.27
N GLU A 295 -6.70 8.27 6.28
CA GLU A 295 -5.63 7.95 7.22
C GLU A 295 -6.13 7.04 8.34
N LEU A 296 -5.36 6.01 8.66
CA LEU A 296 -5.45 5.26 9.90
C LEU A 296 -4.33 5.72 10.82
N GLU A 297 -4.67 6.55 11.78
CA GLU A 297 -3.71 7.05 12.77
C GLU A 297 -3.29 5.94 13.76
N LYS A 298 -2.25 6.21 14.54
CA LYS A 298 -1.88 5.34 15.67
C LYS A 298 -3.04 5.29 16.66
N PRO A 299 -3.36 4.10 17.22
CA PRO A 299 -4.43 3.99 18.21
C PRO A 299 -4.08 4.81 19.47
N ASN A 300 -5.06 5.53 20.01
CA ASN A 300 -4.92 6.17 21.29
C ASN A 300 -4.98 5.13 22.44
N VAL A 301 -4.62 5.54 23.66
CA VAL A 301 -4.58 4.64 24.82
C VAL A 301 -5.94 4.01 25.12
N GLU A 302 -7.03 4.74 24.94
CA GLU A 302 -8.39 4.25 25.16
C GLU A 302 -8.73 3.10 24.21
N LEU A 303 -8.50 3.30 22.89
CA LEU A 303 -8.68 2.25 21.90
C LEU A 303 -7.77 1.04 22.17
N CYS A 304 -6.53 1.26 22.62
CA CYS A 304 -5.63 0.18 23.03
C CYS A 304 -6.20 -0.63 24.19
N VAL A 305 -6.77 0.01 25.21
CA VAL A 305 -7.44 -0.67 26.34
C VAL A 305 -8.60 -1.52 25.86
N ASP A 306 -9.42 -1.00 24.92
CA ASP A 306 -10.56 -1.72 24.36
C ASP A 306 -10.11 -2.93 23.52
N ILE A 307 -9.07 -2.77 22.71
CA ILE A 307 -8.48 -3.86 21.90
C ILE A 307 -7.95 -4.98 22.83
N VAL A 308 -7.17 -4.61 23.86
CA VAL A 308 -6.63 -5.57 24.83
C VAL A 308 -7.75 -6.28 25.58
N SER A 309 -8.70 -5.51 26.11
CA SER A 309 -9.84 -6.05 26.86
C SER A 309 -10.69 -7.01 26.04
N ASN A 310 -10.96 -6.67 24.78
CA ASN A 310 -11.72 -7.53 23.86
C ASN A 310 -10.95 -8.82 23.55
N LYS A 311 -9.64 -8.72 23.30
CA LYS A 311 -8.78 -9.89 23.05
C LYS A 311 -8.71 -10.81 24.26
N VAL A 312 -8.45 -10.25 25.44
CA VAL A 312 -8.40 -10.97 26.72
C VAL A 312 -9.71 -11.73 26.98
N ARG A 313 -10.86 -11.07 26.77
CA ARG A 313 -12.18 -11.69 26.93
C ARG A 313 -12.40 -12.84 25.96
N LYS A 314 -12.02 -12.66 24.67
CA LYS A 314 -12.17 -13.69 23.64
C LYS A 314 -11.29 -14.92 23.89
N ASP A 315 -10.08 -14.69 24.37
CA ASP A 315 -9.13 -15.77 24.68
C ASP A 315 -9.43 -16.42 26.05
N GLY A 316 -10.47 -15.97 26.78
CA GLY A 316 -10.86 -16.50 28.08
C GLY A 316 -9.85 -16.24 29.20
N LEU A 317 -8.99 -15.25 29.02
CA LEU A 317 -7.94 -14.90 29.96
C LEU A 317 -8.48 -14.05 31.13
N LYS A 318 -7.91 -14.25 32.31
CA LYS A 318 -8.14 -13.38 33.47
C LYS A 318 -6.91 -12.50 33.68
N ILE A 319 -6.93 -11.31 33.10
CA ILE A 319 -5.86 -10.31 33.26
C ILE A 319 -6.41 -9.17 34.13
N PRO A 320 -5.71 -8.77 35.22
CA PRO A 320 -6.09 -7.62 36.04
C PRO A 320 -6.16 -6.31 35.23
N LYS A 321 -7.05 -5.39 35.60
CA LYS A 321 -7.27 -4.12 34.89
C LYS A 321 -6.02 -3.22 34.85
N ASP A 322 -5.22 -3.24 35.93
CA ASP A 322 -3.96 -2.51 36.00
C ASP A 322 -2.94 -3.00 34.99
N VAL A 323 -2.87 -4.33 34.77
CA VAL A 323 -2.03 -4.93 33.73
C VAL A 323 -2.53 -4.58 32.30
N VAL A 324 -3.84 -4.59 32.09
CA VAL A 324 -4.44 -4.14 30.80
C VAL A 324 -4.06 -2.69 30.51
N SER A 325 -4.23 -1.80 31.49
CA SER A 325 -3.87 -0.40 31.36
C SER A 325 -2.37 -0.20 31.12
N PHE A 326 -1.54 -0.97 31.81
CA PHE A 326 -0.09 -0.93 31.62
C PHE A 326 0.33 -1.36 30.20
N ILE A 327 -0.24 -2.46 29.65
CA ILE A 327 0.01 -2.92 28.31
C ILE A 327 -0.39 -1.84 27.30
N ALA A 328 -1.62 -1.29 27.43
CA ALA A 328 -2.16 -0.28 26.56
C ALA A 328 -1.32 1.01 26.52
N GLN A 329 -0.78 1.44 27.66
CA GLN A 329 0.09 2.62 27.76
C GLN A 329 1.47 2.38 27.16
N THR A 330 2.03 1.18 27.36
CA THR A 330 3.39 0.85 26.93
C THR A 330 3.47 0.48 25.46
N CYS A 331 2.44 -0.16 24.92
CA CYS A 331 2.38 -0.66 23.52
C CYS A 331 1.45 0.16 22.63
N ASN A 332 1.22 1.44 22.92
CA ASN A 332 0.27 2.31 22.21
C ASN A 332 0.70 2.68 20.76
N GLY A 333 1.88 2.26 20.32
CA GLY A 333 2.38 2.55 18.97
C GLY A 333 1.81 1.64 17.87
N SER A 334 1.38 0.41 18.21
CA SER A 334 1.04 -0.61 17.22
C SER A 334 0.12 -1.69 17.81
N VAL A 335 -0.96 -1.98 17.10
CA VAL A 335 -1.87 -3.10 17.45
C VAL A 335 -1.14 -4.45 17.38
N ARG A 336 -0.12 -4.59 16.52
CA ARG A 336 0.72 -5.81 16.47
C ARG A 336 1.50 -6.01 17.76
N ASP A 337 2.03 -4.94 18.33
CA ASP A 337 2.79 -5.00 19.59
C ASP A 337 1.89 -5.34 20.76
N LEU A 338 0.65 -4.78 20.78
CA LEU A 338 -0.37 -5.17 21.75
C LEU A 338 -0.68 -6.68 21.67
N GLN A 339 -0.88 -7.21 20.47
CA GLN A 339 -1.13 -8.63 20.25
C GLN A 339 0.07 -9.48 20.66
N GLY A 340 1.29 -9.05 20.31
CA GLY A 340 2.53 -9.70 20.71
C GLY A 340 2.69 -9.78 22.24
N ALA A 341 2.42 -8.68 22.95
CA ALA A 341 2.46 -8.63 24.41
C ALA A 341 1.44 -9.59 25.05
N ILE A 342 0.17 -9.60 24.56
CA ILE A 342 -0.86 -10.50 25.07
C ILE A 342 -0.49 -11.97 24.83
N ASN A 343 -0.04 -12.31 23.62
CA ASN A 343 0.37 -13.67 23.29
C ASN A 343 1.57 -14.12 24.13
N GLY A 344 2.53 -13.22 24.39
CA GLY A 344 3.65 -13.48 25.27
C GLY A 344 3.21 -13.75 26.71
N LEU A 345 2.32 -12.92 27.26
CA LEU A 345 1.77 -13.12 28.60
C LEU A 345 1.03 -14.45 28.73
N LEU A 346 0.22 -14.79 27.73
CA LEU A 346 -0.49 -16.07 27.67
C LEU A 346 0.50 -17.25 27.69
N ALA A 347 1.53 -17.22 26.84
CA ALA A 347 2.53 -18.28 26.78
C ALA A 347 3.26 -18.46 28.14
N TYR A 348 3.67 -17.36 28.79
CA TYR A 348 4.30 -17.41 30.11
C TYR A 348 3.36 -17.93 31.19
N SER A 349 2.10 -17.49 31.20
CA SER A 349 1.11 -17.96 32.18
C SER A 349 0.85 -19.46 32.06
N ILE A 350 0.76 -19.97 30.84
CA ILE A 350 0.55 -21.42 30.59
C ILE A 350 1.78 -22.24 30.97
N VAL A 351 2.96 -21.83 30.49
CA VAL A 351 4.20 -22.61 30.70
C VAL A 351 4.63 -22.66 32.17
N TYR A 352 4.52 -21.54 32.89
CA TYR A 352 4.96 -21.44 34.25
C TYR A 352 3.84 -21.56 35.30
N ASN A 353 2.59 -21.80 34.86
CA ASN A 353 1.38 -21.85 35.70
C ASN A 353 1.31 -20.68 36.70
N SER A 354 1.67 -19.49 36.20
CA SER A 354 1.78 -18.28 37.04
C SER A 354 0.63 -17.32 36.75
N SER A 355 0.15 -16.62 37.78
CA SER A 355 -0.81 -15.55 37.57
C SER A 355 -0.17 -14.39 36.78
N ILE A 356 -0.98 -13.74 35.95
CA ILE A 356 -0.54 -12.58 35.17
C ILE A 356 -0.59 -11.36 36.08
N ASP A 357 0.59 -10.80 36.39
CA ASP A 357 0.77 -9.58 37.17
C ASP A 357 1.59 -8.52 36.39
N ILE A 358 1.72 -7.33 36.95
CA ILE A 358 2.49 -6.22 36.35
C ILE A 358 3.96 -6.61 36.13
N ARG A 359 4.57 -7.35 37.05
CA ARG A 359 5.99 -7.74 36.95
C ARG A 359 6.22 -8.68 35.78
N LEU A 360 5.30 -9.60 35.56
CA LEU A 360 5.31 -10.47 34.36
C LEU A 360 5.11 -9.66 33.10
N ALA A 361 4.16 -8.72 33.10
CA ALA A 361 3.89 -7.85 31.96
C ALA A 361 5.13 -7.01 31.60
N GLU A 362 5.79 -6.38 32.56
CA GLU A 362 7.05 -5.65 32.33
C GLU A 362 8.13 -6.53 31.69
N ARG A 363 8.30 -7.74 32.19
CA ARG A 363 9.32 -8.69 31.69
C ARG A 363 9.03 -9.12 30.26
N VAL A 364 7.77 -9.40 29.93
CA VAL A 364 7.35 -9.85 28.61
C VAL A 364 7.48 -8.70 27.60
N ILE A 365 6.98 -7.51 27.94
CA ILE A 365 6.99 -6.35 27.04
C ILE A 365 8.44 -5.93 26.73
N LYS A 366 9.32 -5.85 27.73
CA LYS A 366 10.75 -5.54 27.50
C LYS A 366 11.45 -6.49 26.53
N ARG A 367 10.96 -7.72 26.39
CA ARG A 367 11.54 -8.72 25.48
C ARG A 367 10.86 -8.79 24.12
N ALA A 368 9.55 -8.56 24.06
CA ALA A 368 8.73 -8.77 22.88
C ALA A 368 8.57 -7.49 22.03
N VAL A 369 8.55 -6.34 22.69
CA VAL A 369 8.36 -5.03 22.06
C VAL A 369 9.68 -4.29 22.14
N LYS A 370 10.17 -3.76 21.00
CA LYS A 370 11.04 -2.60 21.06
C LYS A 370 10.20 -1.50 21.72
N VAL A 371 10.31 -1.36 23.04
CA VAL A 371 9.80 -0.16 23.69
C VAL A 371 10.47 0.98 22.93
N GLU A 372 9.74 1.65 22.04
CA GLU A 372 10.16 2.97 21.61
C GLU A 372 10.19 3.73 22.92
N GLU A 373 11.39 3.84 23.49
CA GLU A 373 11.66 4.85 24.51
C GLU A 373 11.04 6.09 23.91
N SER A 374 9.95 6.56 24.50
CA SER A 374 9.12 7.65 23.96
C SER A 374 10.10 8.69 23.44
N ASN A 375 10.09 8.91 22.11
CA ASN A 375 10.92 9.93 21.48
C ASN A 375 10.41 11.33 21.90
N LYS A 376 10.42 11.62 23.17
CA LYS A 376 10.60 12.97 23.64
C LYS A 376 11.98 13.35 23.11
N VAL A 377 11.98 14.10 22.02
CA VAL A 377 13.23 14.66 21.47
C VAL A 377 13.86 15.41 22.62
N LEU A 378 14.98 14.87 23.14
CA LEU A 378 15.72 15.50 24.22
C LEU A 378 16.02 16.94 23.79
N THR A 379 15.51 17.90 24.52
CA THR A 379 15.72 19.31 24.21
C THR A 379 17.04 19.80 24.78
N LEU A 380 17.61 20.83 24.17
CA LEU A 380 18.83 21.44 24.67
C LEU A 380 18.64 21.96 26.12
N ASP A 381 17.46 22.49 26.42
CA ASP A 381 17.13 23.05 27.74
C ASP A 381 17.13 21.96 28.80
N GLU A 382 16.59 20.77 28.52
CA GLU A 382 16.63 19.61 29.43
C GLU A 382 18.06 19.15 29.70
N ILE A 383 18.95 19.17 28.70
CA ILE A 383 20.37 18.83 28.88
C ILE A 383 21.04 19.86 29.77
N VAL A 384 20.84 21.15 29.48
CA VAL A 384 21.45 22.25 30.27
C VAL A 384 20.96 22.21 31.72
N GLU A 385 19.65 21.99 31.94
CA GLU A 385 19.11 21.86 33.30
C GLU A 385 19.68 20.64 34.05
N ALA A 386 19.79 19.49 33.41
CA ALA A 386 20.37 18.31 34.06
C ALA A 386 21.82 18.51 34.45
N VAL A 387 22.63 19.12 33.59
CA VAL A 387 24.02 19.47 33.88
C VAL A 387 24.09 20.53 34.99
N CYS A 388 23.25 21.57 34.95
CA CYS A 388 23.21 22.58 35.98
C CYS A 388 22.86 22.02 37.37
N ASN A 389 21.90 21.10 37.42
CA ASN A 389 21.49 20.45 38.66
C ASN A 389 22.63 19.57 39.23
N HIS A 390 23.36 18.87 38.36
CA HIS A 390 24.49 18.04 38.80
C HIS A 390 25.63 18.86 39.37
N TYR A 391 26.05 19.93 38.63
CA TYR A 391 27.13 20.82 39.03
C TYR A 391 26.70 21.88 40.07
N LYS A 392 25.44 21.89 40.49
CA LYS A 392 24.84 22.87 41.43
C LYS A 392 25.08 24.32 41.00
N VAL A 393 24.96 24.59 39.70
CA VAL A 393 25.11 25.90 39.08
C VAL A 393 23.79 26.35 38.44
N THR A 394 23.59 27.63 38.25
CA THR A 394 22.40 28.14 37.59
C THR A 394 22.58 28.18 36.05
N VAL A 395 21.50 28.03 35.29
CA VAL A 395 21.50 28.15 33.83
C VAL A 395 22.06 29.52 33.38
N ALA A 396 21.74 30.59 34.11
CA ALA A 396 22.29 31.91 33.88
C ALA A 396 23.82 31.96 34.05
N ALA A 397 24.39 31.23 34.98
CA ALA A 397 25.84 31.14 35.19
C ALA A 397 26.53 30.40 34.05
N VAL A 398 25.95 29.31 33.55
CA VAL A 398 26.45 28.54 32.40
C VAL A 398 26.45 29.41 31.12
N ASN A 399 25.41 30.22 30.93
CA ASN A 399 25.29 31.11 29.77
C ASN A 399 26.09 32.43 29.91
N SER A 400 26.64 32.71 31.09
CA SER A 400 27.40 33.91 31.35
C SER A 400 28.80 33.93 30.69
N LYS A 401 29.45 35.08 30.63
CA LYS A 401 30.86 35.21 30.20
C LYS A 401 31.86 34.86 31.33
N SER A 402 31.39 34.41 32.48
CA SER A 402 32.26 34.06 33.61
C SER A 402 33.25 32.93 33.27
N ARG A 403 34.48 33.07 33.79
CA ARG A 403 35.59 32.07 33.64
C ARG A 403 35.81 31.28 34.93
N LYS A 404 34.88 31.33 35.90
CA LYS A 404 34.98 30.46 37.11
C LYS A 404 35.01 29.01 36.67
N ARG A 405 35.90 28.21 37.28
CA ARG A 405 36.20 26.84 36.91
C ARG A 405 34.92 25.98 36.82
N GLU A 406 34.07 26.06 37.81
CA GLU A 406 32.80 25.30 37.92
C GLU A 406 31.83 25.62 36.75
N TYR A 407 31.71 26.91 36.37
CA TYR A 407 30.83 27.32 35.27
C TYR A 407 31.39 26.93 33.89
N VAL A 408 32.73 26.92 33.76
CA VAL A 408 33.40 26.51 32.51
C VAL A 408 33.24 25.04 32.34
N GLU A 409 33.40 24.23 33.39
CA GLU A 409 33.29 22.78 33.38
C GLU A 409 31.85 22.36 33.06
N ALA A 410 30.83 22.89 33.73
CA ALA A 410 29.45 22.64 33.44
C ALA A 410 29.07 23.04 31.96
N ARG A 411 29.60 24.16 31.48
CA ARG A 411 29.38 24.62 30.11
C ARG A 411 30.00 23.66 29.09
N GLN A 412 31.21 23.18 29.32
CA GLN A 412 31.91 22.21 28.44
C GLN A 412 31.14 20.90 28.39
N VAL A 413 30.68 20.39 29.51
CA VAL A 413 29.87 19.18 29.57
C VAL A 413 28.53 19.36 28.88
N ALA A 414 27.84 20.47 29.08
CA ALA A 414 26.56 20.75 28.40
C ALA A 414 26.73 20.83 26.86
N MET A 415 27.78 21.46 26.35
CA MET A 415 28.10 21.54 24.94
C MET A 415 28.40 20.15 24.36
N PHE A 416 29.19 19.35 25.05
CA PHE A 416 29.52 17.98 24.66
C PHE A 416 28.27 17.08 24.60
N MET A 417 27.43 17.11 25.63
CA MET A 417 26.20 16.31 25.68
C MET A 417 25.21 16.74 24.63
N ALA A 418 25.10 18.03 24.30
CA ALA A 418 24.25 18.53 23.22
C ALA A 418 24.70 17.99 21.85
N GLN A 419 26.01 17.94 21.56
CA GLN A 419 26.51 17.36 20.33
C GLN A 419 26.32 15.83 20.29
N LYS A 420 26.62 15.14 21.40
CA LYS A 420 26.57 13.68 21.48
C LYS A 420 25.14 13.13 21.44
N LEU A 421 24.19 13.70 22.23
CA LEU A 421 22.86 13.15 22.44
C LEU A 421 21.83 13.61 21.42
N ILE A 422 21.88 14.90 21.04
CA ILE A 422 20.91 15.47 20.06
C ILE A 422 21.54 15.81 18.71
N LYS A 423 22.83 15.47 18.51
CA LYS A 423 23.58 15.67 17.25
C LYS A 423 23.49 17.11 16.71
N MET A 424 23.40 18.09 17.61
CA MET A 424 23.24 19.50 17.25
C MET A 424 24.55 20.04 16.66
N PRO A 425 24.54 20.78 15.53
CA PRO A 425 25.73 21.40 14.97
C PRO A 425 26.41 22.35 15.93
N ALA A 426 27.76 22.34 16.00
CA ALA A 426 28.56 23.17 16.94
C ALA A 426 28.23 24.67 16.84
N SER A 427 27.94 25.19 15.68
CA SER A 427 27.52 26.59 15.47
C SER A 427 26.21 26.92 16.16
N ARG A 428 25.27 25.99 16.22
CA ARG A 428 23.96 26.16 16.89
C ARG A 428 24.10 26.01 18.41
N VAL A 429 24.88 25.00 18.84
CA VAL A 429 25.19 24.80 20.27
C VAL A 429 25.84 26.05 20.87
N GLY A 430 26.84 26.61 20.20
CA GLY A 430 27.54 27.81 20.65
C GLY A 430 26.63 29.03 20.80
N LYS A 431 25.73 29.26 19.83
CA LYS A 431 24.77 30.36 19.88
C LYS A 431 23.81 30.24 21.08
N LEU A 432 23.38 29.01 21.39
CA LEU A 432 22.39 28.76 22.44
C LEU A 432 23.01 28.62 23.83
N ILE A 433 24.26 28.16 23.93
CA ILE A 433 24.98 28.06 25.24
C ILE A 433 26.01 29.18 25.34
N GLY A 434 25.59 30.32 25.87
CA GLY A 434 26.42 31.45 26.21
C GLY A 434 26.98 32.27 25.04
N ASN A 435 26.35 32.20 23.84
CA ASN A 435 26.72 32.93 22.64
C ASN A 435 28.22 32.82 22.29
N ARG A 436 28.67 31.59 22.03
CA ARG A 436 30.08 31.25 21.76
C ARG A 436 30.28 30.84 20.31
N ASP A 437 31.49 31.05 19.80
CA ASP A 437 31.87 30.61 18.47
C ASP A 437 31.95 29.09 18.37
N HIS A 438 31.72 28.57 17.18
CA HIS A 438 31.79 27.12 16.90
C HIS A 438 33.13 26.50 17.27
N SER A 439 34.24 27.23 17.10
CA SER A 439 35.59 26.81 17.49
C SER A 439 35.70 26.57 19.00
N THR A 440 35.04 27.40 19.82
CA THR A 440 34.99 27.21 21.29
C THR A 440 34.24 25.94 21.66
N VAL A 441 33.15 25.62 20.93
CA VAL A 441 32.38 24.39 21.17
C VAL A 441 33.22 23.16 20.80
N ILE A 442 33.86 23.16 19.63
CA ILE A 442 34.72 22.05 19.22
C ILE A 442 35.85 21.81 20.22
N HIS A 443 36.55 22.87 20.64
CA HIS A 443 37.61 22.79 21.63
C HIS A 443 37.09 22.27 22.97
N SER A 444 35.90 22.69 23.38
CA SER A 444 35.26 22.23 24.64
C SER A 444 34.94 20.74 24.59
N CYS A 445 34.39 20.27 23.48
CA CYS A 445 34.08 18.86 23.26
C CYS A 445 35.33 17.99 23.22
N ALA A 446 36.38 18.40 22.53
CA ALA A 446 37.66 17.71 22.49
C ALA A 446 38.27 17.56 23.88
N LYS A 447 38.21 18.63 24.70
CA LYS A 447 38.71 18.60 26.06
C LYS A 447 37.94 17.63 26.98
N VAL A 448 36.62 17.58 26.84
CA VAL A 448 35.77 16.61 27.55
C VAL A 448 36.07 15.17 27.09
N GLU A 449 36.23 14.93 25.78
CA GLU A 449 36.59 13.63 25.24
C GLU A 449 37.97 13.14 25.71
N GLU A 450 38.93 14.02 25.80
CA GLU A 450 40.28 13.71 26.30
C GLU A 450 40.23 13.33 27.81
N ARG A 451 39.45 14.08 28.58
CA ARG A 451 39.29 13.78 30.02
C ARG A 451 38.54 12.47 30.25
N LEU A 452 37.55 12.14 29.46
CA LEU A 452 36.83 10.86 29.55
C LEU A 452 37.74 9.63 29.32
N LYS A 453 38.84 9.78 28.61
CA LYS A 453 39.78 8.69 28.36
C LYS A 453 40.74 8.43 29.56
N ILE A 454 40.91 9.40 30.42
CA ILE A 454 41.92 9.40 31.48
C ILE A 454 41.31 9.33 32.91
N ASP A 455 40.11 9.86 33.08
CA ASP A 455 39.45 10.08 34.37
C ASP A 455 38.18 9.20 34.47
N ALA A 456 38.31 8.08 35.19
CA ALA A 456 37.19 7.14 35.37
C ALA A 456 36.05 7.74 36.21
N GLU A 457 36.38 8.58 37.26
CA GLU A 457 35.34 9.24 38.04
C GLU A 457 34.51 10.21 37.18
N PHE A 458 35.16 10.94 36.31
CA PHE A 458 34.48 11.83 35.38
C PHE A 458 33.61 11.09 34.34
N PHE A 459 34.03 9.87 33.95
CA PHE A 459 33.21 9.00 33.09
C PHE A 459 31.92 8.54 33.82
N ASP A 460 32.04 8.13 35.06
CA ASP A 460 30.89 7.72 35.89
C ASP A 460 29.96 8.90 36.17
N GLU A 461 30.50 10.09 36.38
CA GLU A 461 29.78 11.35 36.52
C GLU A 461 28.93 11.66 35.31
N LEU A 462 29.51 11.67 34.10
CA LEU A 462 28.78 11.90 32.86
C LEU A 462 27.73 10.80 32.59
N SER A 463 28.06 9.56 32.86
CA SER A 463 27.15 8.42 32.72
C SER A 463 25.94 8.57 33.65
N SER A 464 26.14 9.10 34.88
CA SER A 464 25.05 9.39 35.80
C SER A 464 24.10 10.47 35.26
N ILE A 465 24.65 11.57 34.70
CA ILE A 465 23.85 12.63 34.08
C ILE A 465 23.07 12.07 32.86
N GLU A 466 23.72 11.28 31.99
CA GLU A 466 23.11 10.67 30.81
C GLU A 466 21.99 9.71 31.24
N ASN A 467 22.19 8.87 32.24
CA ASN A 467 21.17 7.97 32.78
C ASN A 467 20.02 8.75 33.43
N GLY A 468 20.30 9.85 34.14
CA GLY A 468 19.26 10.73 34.70
C GLY A 468 18.39 11.39 33.62
N LEU A 469 18.95 11.73 32.47
CA LEU A 469 18.23 12.22 31.31
C LEU A 469 17.39 11.12 30.61
N ARG A 470 17.84 9.87 30.67
CA ARG A 470 17.11 8.70 30.13
C ARG A 470 15.98 8.24 31.06
N VAL A 471 16.11 8.37 32.37
CA VAL A 471 15.07 7.98 33.36
C VAL A 471 13.91 8.98 33.41
N LYS A 472 14.13 10.25 33.06
CA LYS A 472 13.07 11.27 32.93
C LYS A 472 12.29 11.18 31.62
N ARG A 473 12.66 10.25 30.77
CA ARG A 473 11.93 9.85 29.55
C ARG A 473 10.93 8.74 29.87
#